data_3fbdeb43b46cc7756f64712c999939e9
#
_entry.id   3fbdeb43b46cc7756f64712c999939e9
#
_cell.length_a   1.000
_cell.length_b   1.000
_cell.length_c   1.000
_cell.angle_alpha   90.00
_cell.angle_beta   90.00
_cell.angle_gamma   90.00
#
_symmetry.space_group_name_H-M   'P 1'
#
loop_
_entity.id
_entity.type
_entity.pdbx_description
1 polymer ?
#
loop_
_entity_poly.entity_id
_entity_poly.type
_entity_poly.pdbx_seq_one_letter_code
_entity_poly.pdbx_strand_id
1 'polypeptide(L)'
;MSYYIRQSVLTIIWLIVALLLVMSLISYSANDPSWSHINSAVNEVSNLAGTGGAWLADILYAFLGAASWWLIVIACYEAWNVWRHDVEPNGLLRFLGYIFLIIATAGLTGVLSFGWLAQGMIGQIVGNGLSSLLTYWGTLLFLLVFIAITVTFTFDLHWHEILSGQAIRSRLQAEAADDDEANTKLKA
;
A
#
# COMPACT_ATOMS: atom_id res chain seq x y z
N MET A 1 27.56 8.26 -13.40
CA MET A 1 27.58 8.77 -12.00
C MET A 1 26.30 9.54 -11.65
N SER A 2 25.79 10.45 -12.48
CA SER A 2 24.55 11.20 -12.22
C SER A 2 23.28 10.33 -12.09
N TYR A 3 23.15 9.25 -12.85
CA TYR A 3 22.00 8.36 -12.86
C TYR A 3 21.80 7.64 -11.50
N TYR A 4 22.85 7.01 -10.97
CA TYR A 4 22.81 6.31 -9.69
C TYR A 4 22.52 7.24 -8.50
N ILE A 5 23.07 8.47 -8.54
CA ILE A 5 22.78 9.47 -7.50
C ILE A 5 21.30 9.85 -7.50
N ARG A 6 20.72 10.06 -8.68
CA ARG A 6 19.28 10.38 -8.81
C ARG A 6 18.39 9.27 -8.26
N GLN A 7 18.69 8.03 -8.55
CA GLN A 7 17.91 6.88 -8.05
C GLN A 7 18.02 6.74 -6.53
N SER A 8 19.23 6.82 -5.98
CA SER A 8 19.42 6.77 -4.53
C SER A 8 18.65 7.87 -3.82
N VAL A 9 18.66 9.09 -4.37
CA VAL A 9 17.88 10.22 -3.82
C VAL A 9 16.39 9.94 -3.88
N LEU A 10 15.86 9.44 -4.99
CA LEU A 10 14.44 9.10 -5.13
C LEU A 10 14.02 7.98 -4.18
N THR A 11 14.84 6.94 -4.01
CA THR A 11 14.59 5.87 -3.04
C THR A 11 14.50 6.42 -1.62
N ILE A 12 15.44 7.28 -1.23
CA ILE A 12 15.44 7.91 0.10
C ILE A 12 14.19 8.77 0.28
N ILE A 13 13.77 9.54 -0.72
CA ILE A 13 12.54 10.34 -0.66
C ILE A 13 11.32 9.45 -0.41
N TRP A 14 11.16 8.35 -1.14
CA TRP A 14 10.06 7.42 -0.94
C TRP A 14 10.07 6.76 0.44
N LEU A 15 11.24 6.41 0.97
CA LEU A 15 11.38 5.88 2.33
C LEU A 15 11.02 6.91 3.40
N ILE A 16 11.40 8.17 3.22
CA ILE A 16 11.01 9.26 4.13
C ILE A 16 9.48 9.45 4.08
N VAL A 17 8.87 9.44 2.90
CA VAL A 17 7.41 9.53 2.75
C VAL A 17 6.73 8.36 3.46
N ALA A 18 7.20 7.13 3.25
CA ALA A 18 6.65 5.95 3.93
C ALA A 18 6.76 6.08 5.45
N LEU A 19 7.91 6.51 5.97
CA LEU A 19 8.13 6.71 7.41
C LEU A 19 7.19 7.76 7.99
N LEU A 20 7.05 8.91 7.33
CA LEU A 20 6.14 9.96 7.75
C LEU A 20 4.69 9.50 7.76
N LEU A 21 4.25 8.73 6.75
CA LEU A 21 2.92 8.15 6.70
C LEU A 21 2.71 7.15 7.84
N VAL A 22 3.68 6.28 8.10
CA VAL A 22 3.63 5.32 9.21
C VAL A 22 3.50 6.07 10.55
N MET A 23 4.36 7.05 10.80
CA MET A 23 4.30 7.84 12.04
C MET A 23 2.96 8.55 12.20
N SER A 24 2.45 9.16 11.12
CA SER A 24 1.17 9.88 11.15
C SER A 24 -0.01 8.95 11.41
N LEU A 25 -0.12 7.82 10.68
CA LEU A 25 -1.28 6.94 10.76
C LEU A 25 -1.30 6.07 12.02
N ILE A 26 -0.15 5.56 12.49
CA ILE A 26 -0.08 4.75 13.71
C ILE A 26 -0.40 5.56 14.96
N SER A 27 0.03 6.82 15.01
CA SER A 27 -0.17 7.68 16.17
C SER A 27 -1.37 8.64 16.01
N TYR A 28 -2.28 8.31 15.10
CA TYR A 28 -3.51 9.09 14.95
C TYR A 28 -4.35 9.10 16.23
N SER A 29 -4.73 10.29 16.65
CA SER A 29 -5.62 10.54 17.78
C SER A 29 -6.68 11.56 17.40
N ALA A 30 -7.95 11.21 17.63
CA ALA A 30 -9.07 12.15 17.42
C ALA A 30 -9.06 13.33 18.39
N ASN A 31 -8.21 13.30 19.44
CA ASN A 31 -8.06 14.40 20.39
C ASN A 31 -7.06 15.46 19.91
N ASP A 32 -6.21 15.13 18.93
CA ASP A 32 -5.25 16.08 18.40
C ASP A 32 -5.96 17.16 17.57
N PRO A 33 -5.50 18.43 17.66
CA PRO A 33 -6.04 19.49 16.83
C PRO A 33 -5.72 19.18 15.35
N SER A 34 -6.77 19.04 14.57
CA SER A 34 -6.70 18.60 13.18
C SER A 34 -7.79 19.23 12.33
N TRP A 35 -7.92 18.82 11.06
CA TRP A 35 -8.92 19.36 10.14
C TRP A 35 -10.37 19.15 10.61
N SER A 36 -10.70 17.97 11.14
CA SER A 36 -12.05 17.65 11.61
C SER A 36 -12.26 17.96 13.09
N HIS A 37 -11.19 18.17 13.86
CA HIS A 37 -11.23 18.38 15.30
C HIS A 37 -10.49 19.67 15.68
N ILE A 38 -11.26 20.76 15.86
CA ILE A 38 -10.72 22.03 16.38
C ILE A 38 -10.73 21.98 17.90
N ASN A 39 -9.66 21.49 18.51
CA ASN A 39 -9.54 21.40 19.94
C ASN A 39 -8.56 22.47 20.47
N SER A 40 -9.13 23.61 20.90
CA SER A 40 -8.36 24.76 21.42
C SER A 40 -7.75 24.52 22.82
N ALA A 41 -8.13 23.40 23.47
CA ALA A 41 -7.72 23.10 24.86
C ALA A 41 -6.48 22.19 24.93
N VAL A 42 -6.02 21.61 23.82
CA VAL A 42 -4.89 20.68 23.80
C VAL A 42 -3.62 21.45 23.46
N ASN A 43 -2.70 21.54 24.44
CA ASN A 43 -1.42 22.21 24.28
C ASN A 43 -0.33 21.30 23.67
N GLU A 44 -0.53 20.00 23.67
CA GLU A 44 0.42 19.00 23.16
C GLU A 44 -0.23 18.06 22.17
N VAL A 45 0.38 17.93 20.99
CA VAL A 45 -0.05 17.00 19.96
C VAL A 45 0.56 15.64 20.23
N SER A 46 -0.26 14.58 20.29
CA SER A 46 0.20 13.21 20.56
C SER A 46 0.75 12.51 19.33
N ASN A 47 0.44 13.02 18.11
CA ASN A 47 0.92 12.43 16.87
C ASN A 47 2.45 12.50 16.74
N LEU A 48 3.10 11.35 16.46
CA LEU A 48 4.55 11.23 16.33
C LEU A 48 5.16 12.10 15.22
N ALA A 49 4.38 12.43 14.20
CA ALA A 49 4.79 13.35 13.14
C ALA A 49 4.37 14.81 13.42
N GLY A 50 3.99 15.10 14.65
CA GLY A 50 3.58 16.44 15.08
C GLY A 50 2.23 16.88 14.51
N THR A 51 1.97 18.20 14.57
CA THR A 51 0.72 18.79 14.08
C THR A 51 0.46 18.48 12.61
N GLY A 52 1.48 18.53 11.75
CA GLY A 52 1.35 18.17 10.34
C GLY A 52 0.94 16.72 10.13
N GLY A 53 1.49 15.82 10.95
CA GLY A 53 1.10 14.40 10.93
C GLY A 53 -0.33 14.16 11.40
N ALA A 54 -0.76 14.87 12.46
CA ALA A 54 -2.14 14.80 12.93
C ALA A 54 -3.14 15.25 11.86
N TRP A 55 -2.87 16.37 11.18
CA TRP A 55 -3.69 16.85 10.07
C TRP A 55 -3.72 15.89 8.89
N LEU A 56 -2.55 15.38 8.48
CA LEU A 56 -2.44 14.42 7.39
C LEU A 56 -3.23 13.14 7.69
N ALA A 57 -3.04 12.58 8.88
CA ALA A 57 -3.72 11.36 9.28
C ALA A 57 -5.24 11.56 9.35
N ASP A 58 -5.70 12.68 9.91
CA ASP A 58 -7.13 13.01 10.01
C ASP A 58 -7.79 13.12 8.62
N ILE A 59 -7.17 13.84 7.68
CA ILE A 59 -7.65 13.93 6.30
C ILE A 59 -7.70 12.55 5.65
N LEU A 60 -6.62 11.76 5.78
CA LEU A 60 -6.55 10.44 5.17
C LEU A 60 -7.61 9.50 5.74
N TYR A 61 -7.80 9.46 7.06
CA TYR A 61 -8.85 8.65 7.67
C TYR A 61 -10.25 9.17 7.34
N ALA A 62 -10.48 10.48 7.31
CA ALA A 62 -11.78 11.05 6.95
C ALA A 62 -12.20 10.70 5.51
N PHE A 63 -11.27 10.73 4.56
CA PHE A 63 -11.59 10.46 3.16
C PHE A 63 -11.48 8.98 2.78
N LEU A 64 -10.37 8.32 3.15
CA LEU A 64 -10.03 6.98 2.71
C LEU A 64 -10.33 5.90 3.76
N GLY A 65 -10.42 6.29 5.03
CA GLY A 65 -10.56 5.33 6.12
C GLY A 65 -9.35 4.39 6.20
N ALA A 66 -9.62 3.10 6.44
CA ALA A 66 -8.57 2.09 6.52
C ALA A 66 -7.79 1.90 5.20
N ALA A 67 -8.36 2.31 4.04
CA ALA A 67 -7.65 2.24 2.78
C ALA A 67 -6.43 3.19 2.70
N SER A 68 -6.31 4.17 3.61
CA SER A 68 -5.13 5.03 3.73
C SER A 68 -3.82 4.26 3.96
N TRP A 69 -3.88 3.07 4.55
CA TRP A 69 -2.72 2.21 4.75
C TRP A 69 -2.05 1.73 3.46
N TRP A 70 -2.81 1.70 2.35
CA TRP A 70 -2.22 1.42 1.04
C TRP A 70 -1.18 2.44 0.61
N LEU A 71 -1.27 3.68 1.07
CA LEU A 71 -0.27 4.72 0.75
C LEU A 71 1.12 4.34 1.26
N ILE A 72 1.20 3.70 2.43
CA ILE A 72 2.47 3.19 2.98
C ILE A 72 3.00 2.05 2.11
N VAL A 73 2.12 1.08 1.75
CA VAL A 73 2.51 -0.06 0.89
C VAL A 73 3.01 0.44 -0.47
N ILE A 74 2.31 1.40 -1.07
CA ILE A 74 2.68 2.02 -2.35
C ILE A 74 4.02 2.74 -2.23
N ALA A 75 4.23 3.53 -1.17
CA ALA A 75 5.49 4.25 -0.97
C ALA A 75 6.67 3.30 -0.79
N CYS A 76 6.50 2.20 -0.05
CA CYS A 76 7.52 1.16 0.09
C CYS A 76 7.78 0.43 -1.24
N TYR A 77 6.73 0.13 -1.99
CA TYR A 77 6.84 -0.53 -3.29
C TYR A 77 7.57 0.35 -4.31
N GLU A 78 7.24 1.65 -4.37
CA GLU A 78 7.94 2.61 -5.24
C GLU A 78 9.42 2.78 -4.83
N ALA A 79 9.72 2.83 -3.54
CA ALA A 79 11.10 2.85 -3.05
C ALA A 79 11.89 1.61 -3.54
N TRP A 80 11.26 0.43 -3.45
CA TRP A 80 11.83 -0.82 -3.90
C TRP A 80 12.08 -0.85 -5.42
N ASN A 81 11.09 -0.43 -6.22
CA ASN A 81 11.20 -0.39 -7.68
C ASN A 81 12.31 0.57 -8.15
N VAL A 82 12.36 1.76 -7.56
CA VAL A 82 13.42 2.73 -7.86
C VAL A 82 14.79 2.17 -7.49
N TRP A 83 14.90 1.47 -6.36
CA TRP A 83 16.17 0.87 -5.93
C TRP A 83 16.63 -0.28 -6.84
N ARG A 84 15.69 -1.13 -7.29
CA ARG A 84 15.99 -2.25 -8.21
C ARG A 84 16.24 -1.84 -9.65
N HIS A 85 16.10 -0.57 -9.98
CA HIS A 85 16.20 -0.03 -11.34
C HIS A 85 15.11 -0.54 -12.31
N ASP A 86 14.05 -1.13 -11.80
CA ASP A 86 12.91 -1.61 -12.57
C ASP A 86 11.95 -0.44 -12.85
N VAL A 87 12.43 0.54 -13.65
CA VAL A 87 11.56 1.65 -14.10
C VAL A 87 10.73 1.13 -15.27
N GLU A 88 9.53 0.69 -14.97
CA GLU A 88 8.56 0.25 -15.96
C GLU A 88 8.14 1.38 -16.92
N PRO A 89 7.98 1.10 -18.21
CA PRO A 89 7.60 2.12 -19.20
C PRO A 89 6.18 2.67 -18.99
N ASN A 90 5.32 2.00 -18.23
CA ASN A 90 3.90 2.33 -18.07
C ASN A 90 3.55 2.94 -16.70
N GLY A 91 4.33 3.92 -16.23
CA GLY A 91 4.09 4.58 -14.94
C GLY A 91 2.69 5.17 -14.76
N LEU A 92 2.05 5.63 -15.84
CA LEU A 92 0.67 6.12 -15.80
C LEU A 92 -0.32 5.00 -15.48
N LEU A 93 -0.18 3.84 -16.11
CA LEU A 93 -1.07 2.70 -15.88
C LEU A 93 -0.96 2.20 -14.44
N ARG A 94 0.25 2.13 -13.90
CA ARG A 94 0.51 1.76 -12.51
C ARG A 94 -0.07 2.78 -11.53
N PHE A 95 0.06 4.07 -11.82
CA PHE A 95 -0.55 5.14 -11.02
C PHE A 95 -2.07 5.03 -10.98
N LEU A 96 -2.72 4.78 -12.11
CA LEU A 96 -4.17 4.50 -12.17
C LEU A 96 -4.53 3.26 -11.36
N GLY A 97 -3.70 2.22 -11.41
CA GLY A 97 -3.85 1.02 -10.58
C GLY A 97 -3.88 1.35 -9.08
N TYR A 98 -2.98 2.20 -8.59
CA TYR A 98 -2.99 2.64 -7.18
C TYR A 98 -4.28 3.36 -6.81
N ILE A 99 -4.77 4.25 -7.68
CA ILE A 99 -6.03 4.97 -7.44
C ILE A 99 -7.20 3.98 -7.36
N PHE A 100 -7.32 3.06 -8.31
CA PHE A 100 -8.39 2.06 -8.32
C PHE A 100 -8.30 1.12 -7.12
N LEU A 101 -7.11 0.72 -6.71
CA LEU A 101 -6.89 -0.12 -5.54
C LEU A 101 -7.36 0.56 -4.25
N ILE A 102 -6.99 1.83 -4.05
CA ILE A 102 -7.41 2.61 -2.89
C ILE A 102 -8.94 2.80 -2.89
N ILE A 103 -9.54 3.17 -4.02
CA ILE A 103 -10.99 3.36 -4.12
C ILE A 103 -11.75 2.06 -3.88
N ALA A 104 -11.29 0.95 -4.44
CA ALA A 104 -11.95 -0.35 -4.29
C ALA A 104 -11.87 -0.87 -2.85
N THR A 105 -10.71 -0.74 -2.20
CA THR A 105 -10.53 -1.13 -0.80
C THR A 105 -11.28 -0.21 0.15
N ALA A 106 -11.34 1.10 -0.14
CA ALA A 106 -12.18 2.03 0.60
C ALA A 106 -13.66 1.63 0.47
N GLY A 107 -14.13 1.31 -0.74
CA GLY A 107 -15.50 0.83 -0.97
C GLY A 107 -15.79 -0.46 -0.21
N LEU A 108 -14.84 -1.39 -0.17
CA LEU A 108 -14.97 -2.64 0.57
C LEU A 108 -15.13 -2.39 2.08
N THR A 109 -14.31 -1.50 2.67
CA THR A 109 -14.47 -1.12 4.08
C THR A 109 -15.78 -0.39 4.34
N GLY A 110 -16.27 0.39 3.37
CA GLY A 110 -17.58 1.06 3.42
C GLY A 110 -18.75 0.07 3.48
N VAL A 111 -18.68 -1.05 2.74
CA VAL A 111 -19.71 -2.10 2.76
C VAL A 111 -19.63 -2.95 4.01
N LEU A 112 -18.42 -3.33 4.44
CA LEU A 112 -18.24 -4.25 5.58
C LEU A 112 -18.64 -3.66 6.93
N SER A 113 -18.60 -2.33 7.07
CA SER A 113 -19.07 -1.59 8.26
C SER A 113 -18.58 -2.14 9.63
N PHE A 114 -17.38 -2.75 9.66
CA PHE A 114 -16.81 -3.19 10.93
C PHE A 114 -16.41 -1.98 11.77
N GLY A 115 -16.94 -1.88 13.01
CA GLY A 115 -16.79 -0.71 13.88
C GLY A 115 -15.35 -0.31 14.23
N TRP A 116 -14.36 -1.21 14.04
CA TRP A 116 -12.94 -0.93 14.24
C TRP A 116 -12.20 -0.54 12.93
N LEU A 117 -12.82 -0.80 11.76
CA LEU A 117 -12.32 -0.30 10.49
C LEU A 117 -12.90 1.10 10.24
N ALA A 118 -12.06 2.11 10.29
CA ALA A 118 -12.45 3.46 9.96
C ALA A 118 -13.01 3.51 8.53
N GLN A 119 -14.27 3.89 8.39
CA GLN A 119 -14.92 4.09 7.11
C GLN A 119 -14.64 5.52 6.65
N GLY A 120 -13.92 5.67 5.53
CA GLY A 120 -13.75 6.98 4.92
C GLY A 120 -14.98 7.39 4.11
N MET A 121 -15.09 8.69 3.84
CA MET A 121 -16.20 9.26 3.04
C MET A 121 -16.28 8.61 1.64
N ILE A 122 -15.14 8.39 0.98
CA ILE A 122 -15.07 7.72 -0.33
C ILE A 122 -15.59 6.29 -0.22
N GLY A 123 -15.22 5.57 0.84
CA GLY A 123 -15.68 4.21 1.09
C GLY A 123 -17.20 4.12 1.23
N GLN A 124 -17.79 5.05 1.96
CA GLN A 124 -19.26 5.11 2.11
C GLN A 124 -19.96 5.41 0.79
N ILE A 125 -19.47 6.37 0.01
CA ILE A 125 -20.05 6.72 -1.29
C ILE A 125 -19.98 5.54 -2.25
N VAL A 126 -18.81 4.91 -2.39
CA VAL A 126 -18.60 3.77 -3.30
C VAL A 126 -19.36 2.54 -2.82
N GLY A 127 -19.25 2.21 -1.52
CA GLY A 127 -19.91 1.05 -0.95
C GLY A 127 -21.44 1.14 -1.05
N ASN A 128 -22.04 2.27 -0.63
CA ASN A 128 -23.48 2.48 -0.71
C ASN A 128 -23.97 2.56 -2.17
N GLY A 129 -23.22 3.26 -3.03
CA GLY A 129 -23.56 3.37 -4.44
C GLY A 129 -23.61 2.01 -5.13
N LEU A 130 -22.59 1.18 -4.93
CA LEU A 130 -22.55 -0.17 -5.50
C LEU A 130 -23.60 -1.09 -4.87
N SER A 131 -23.83 -1.01 -3.55
CA SER A 131 -24.80 -1.85 -2.86
C SER A 131 -26.24 -1.56 -3.30
N SER A 132 -26.51 -0.33 -3.73
CA SER A 132 -27.83 0.02 -4.30
C SER A 132 -28.06 -0.61 -5.69
N LEU A 133 -27.00 -0.94 -6.42
CA LEU A 133 -27.06 -1.55 -7.76
C LEU A 133 -26.94 -3.08 -7.72
N LEU A 134 -26.04 -3.61 -6.90
CA LEU A 134 -25.62 -5.02 -6.94
C LEU A 134 -26.05 -5.83 -5.71
N THR A 135 -26.81 -5.29 -4.81
CA THR A 135 -27.04 -5.84 -3.47
C THR A 135 -25.77 -5.96 -2.62
N TYR A 136 -25.91 -6.27 -1.33
CA TYR A 136 -24.78 -6.39 -0.41
C TYR A 136 -23.75 -7.46 -0.85
N TRP A 137 -24.20 -8.68 -1.12
CA TRP A 137 -23.31 -9.80 -1.51
C TRP A 137 -22.71 -9.62 -2.90
N GLY A 138 -23.48 -9.06 -3.84
CA GLY A 138 -22.99 -8.73 -5.18
C GLY A 138 -21.89 -7.67 -5.13
N THR A 139 -22.03 -6.66 -4.30
CA THR A 139 -21.01 -5.61 -4.09
C THR A 139 -19.73 -6.17 -3.48
N LEU A 140 -19.85 -7.02 -2.46
CA LEU A 140 -18.69 -7.68 -1.86
C LEU A 140 -17.91 -8.50 -2.88
N LEU A 141 -18.61 -9.36 -3.64
CA LEU A 141 -17.97 -10.18 -4.66
C LEU A 141 -17.31 -9.32 -5.73
N PHE A 142 -18.02 -8.31 -6.24
CA PHE A 142 -17.50 -7.39 -7.25
C PHE A 142 -16.23 -6.69 -6.76
N LEU A 143 -16.24 -6.10 -5.57
CA LEU A 143 -15.08 -5.37 -5.02
C LEU A 143 -13.90 -6.31 -4.76
N LEU A 144 -14.13 -7.52 -4.24
CA LEU A 144 -13.05 -8.50 -4.04
C LEU A 144 -12.39 -8.91 -5.35
N VAL A 145 -13.19 -9.23 -6.39
CA VAL A 145 -12.67 -9.55 -7.72
C VAL A 145 -11.92 -8.36 -8.32
N PHE A 146 -12.50 -7.16 -8.20
CA PHE A 146 -11.88 -5.94 -8.72
C PHE A 146 -10.56 -5.62 -8.02
N ILE A 147 -10.47 -5.78 -6.69
CA ILE A 147 -9.23 -5.65 -5.92
C ILE A 147 -8.19 -6.67 -6.40
N ALA A 148 -8.58 -7.94 -6.55
CA ALA A 148 -7.67 -8.99 -7.02
C ALA A 148 -7.08 -8.68 -8.41
N ILE A 149 -7.93 -8.22 -9.34
CA ILE A 149 -7.51 -7.78 -10.67
C ILE A 149 -6.55 -6.59 -10.57
N THR A 150 -6.94 -5.56 -9.81
CA THR A 150 -6.15 -4.33 -9.66
C THR A 150 -4.79 -4.61 -9.02
N VAL A 151 -4.73 -5.42 -7.97
CA VAL A 151 -3.48 -5.84 -7.32
C VAL A 151 -2.59 -6.58 -8.32
N THR A 152 -3.16 -7.50 -9.11
CA THR A 152 -2.42 -8.26 -10.12
C THR A 152 -1.74 -7.34 -11.14
N PHE A 153 -2.48 -6.38 -11.69
CA PHE A 153 -1.96 -5.44 -12.68
C PHE A 153 -1.02 -4.39 -12.08
N THR A 154 -1.28 -3.95 -10.85
CA THR A 154 -0.52 -2.85 -10.22
C THR A 154 0.85 -3.31 -9.72
N PHE A 155 0.91 -4.53 -9.18
CA PHE A 155 2.13 -5.11 -8.61
C PHE A 155 2.78 -6.17 -9.51
N ASP A 156 2.29 -6.32 -10.74
CA ASP A 156 2.80 -7.25 -11.75
C ASP A 156 2.92 -8.70 -11.24
N LEU A 157 1.88 -9.14 -10.49
CA LEU A 157 1.89 -10.43 -9.84
C LEU A 157 1.65 -11.56 -10.84
N HIS A 158 2.65 -12.39 -11.03
CA HIS A 158 2.58 -13.61 -11.84
C HIS A 158 2.03 -14.77 -11.00
N TRP A 159 0.71 -14.82 -10.85
CA TRP A 159 0.02 -15.85 -10.05
C TRP A 159 0.43 -17.27 -10.40
N HIS A 160 0.70 -17.55 -11.68
CA HIS A 160 1.15 -18.86 -12.11
C HIS A 160 2.46 -19.30 -11.46
N GLU A 161 3.42 -18.40 -11.31
CA GLU A 161 4.71 -18.68 -10.67
C GLU A 161 4.55 -18.85 -9.15
N ILE A 162 3.69 -18.03 -8.54
CA ILE A 162 3.40 -18.05 -7.11
C ILE A 162 2.68 -19.37 -6.74
N LEU A 163 1.64 -19.75 -7.49
CA LEU A 163 0.82 -20.93 -7.20
C LEU A 163 1.52 -22.24 -7.57
N SER A 164 2.36 -22.26 -8.61
CA SER A 164 3.08 -23.47 -9.04
C SER A 164 4.28 -23.82 -8.15
N GLY A 165 4.68 -22.92 -7.27
CA GLY A 165 5.90 -23.08 -6.45
C GLY A 165 7.20 -23.14 -7.27
N GLN A 166 7.16 -22.80 -8.55
CA GLN A 166 8.32 -22.85 -9.44
C GLN A 166 9.44 -21.91 -8.98
N ALA A 167 9.08 -20.75 -8.45
CA ALA A 167 10.06 -19.80 -7.90
C ALA A 167 10.83 -20.36 -6.68
N ILE A 168 10.19 -21.20 -5.88
CA ILE A 168 10.84 -21.89 -4.75
C ILE A 168 11.71 -23.02 -5.27
N ARG A 169 11.20 -23.82 -6.22
CA ARG A 169 11.95 -24.92 -6.82
C ARG A 169 13.20 -24.47 -7.57
N SER A 170 13.12 -23.39 -8.34
CA SER A 170 14.28 -22.84 -9.06
C SER A 170 15.36 -22.31 -8.12
N ARG A 171 14.97 -21.70 -6.98
CA ARG A 171 15.94 -21.28 -5.96
C ARG A 171 16.62 -22.46 -5.28
N LEU A 172 15.86 -23.48 -4.89
CA LEU A 172 16.42 -24.70 -4.28
C LEU A 172 17.35 -25.45 -5.26
N GLN A 173 17.03 -25.46 -6.56
CA GLN A 173 17.88 -26.06 -7.57
C GLN A 173 19.16 -25.25 -7.80
N ALA A 174 19.11 -23.93 -7.79
CA ALA A 174 20.26 -23.07 -7.90
C ALA A 174 21.21 -23.23 -6.68
N GLU A 175 20.63 -23.28 -5.47
CA GLU A 175 21.39 -23.48 -4.22
C GLU A 175 22.04 -24.87 -4.18
N ALA A 176 21.33 -25.91 -4.61
CA ALA A 176 21.89 -27.25 -4.73
C ALA A 176 23.02 -27.37 -5.76
N ALA A 177 22.91 -26.63 -6.88
CA ALA A 177 23.95 -26.58 -7.90
C ALA A 177 25.22 -25.86 -7.42
N ASP A 178 25.08 -24.80 -6.63
CA ASP A 178 26.19 -24.03 -6.05
C ASP A 178 26.93 -24.85 -4.98
N ASP A 179 26.18 -25.61 -4.18
CA ASP A 179 26.76 -26.55 -3.20
C ASP A 179 27.54 -27.70 -3.86
N ASP A 180 27.05 -28.25 -4.97
CA ASP A 180 27.73 -29.28 -5.74
C ASP A 180 29.03 -28.76 -6.42
N GLU A 181 28.99 -27.53 -6.92
CA GLU A 181 30.21 -26.89 -7.50
C GLU A 181 31.26 -26.59 -6.41
N ALA A 182 30.83 -26.10 -5.24
CA ALA A 182 31.68 -25.87 -4.06
C ALA A 182 32.32 -27.17 -3.57
N ASN A 183 31.57 -28.26 -3.50
CA ASN A 183 32.06 -29.59 -3.11
C ASN A 183 33.03 -30.20 -4.11
N THR A 184 32.85 -29.92 -5.40
CA THR A 184 33.75 -30.38 -6.46
C THR A 184 35.10 -29.64 -6.42
N LYS A 185 35.07 -28.33 -6.13
CA LYS A 185 36.30 -27.52 -5.96
C LYS A 185 37.09 -27.88 -4.69
N LEU A 186 36.42 -28.40 -3.64
CA LEU A 186 37.11 -28.86 -2.44
C LEU A 186 37.76 -30.24 -2.57
N LYS A 187 37.35 -31.03 -3.56
CA LYS A 187 37.89 -32.38 -3.81
C LYS A 187 39.00 -32.41 -4.90
N ALA A 188 39.25 -31.32 -5.60
CA ALA A 188 40.31 -31.16 -6.61
C ALA A 188 41.58 -30.52 -6.04
#